data_fcab808b50e6184685ce6102e1ff8a9a
#
_entry.id   fcab808b50e6184685ce6102e1ff8a9a
#
_cell.length_a   1.000
_cell.length_b   1.000
_cell.length_c   1.000
_cell.angle_alpha   90.00
_cell.angle_beta   90.00
_cell.angle_gamma   90.00
#
_symmetry.space_group_name_H-M   'P 1'
#
loop_
_entity.id
_entity.type
_entity.pdbx_description
1 polymer ?
#
loop_
_entity_poly.entity_id
_entity_poly.type
_entity_poly.pdbx_seq_one_letter_code
_entity_poly.pdbx_strand_id
1 'polypeptide(L)'
;NKLKFITLRDSSTIIQCVIEKDIVGEQKFTSADKVQMEASLEIHGTIKQDPRAPTGYEISVKDFTVVGSSDSFPINKDQSVEFLADNRHLWLRSRKMTAVLKIRSTVFGAIDEYFRQHGFYEYHSPIFQSIQCEGGSTLFEVDYFKQKGVFLSQSWQLYAEPAIFALEKIYTISPSFRAEKSKTSRHLTEYWHAE
;
A
#
# COMPACT_ATOMS: atom_id res chain seq x y z
N ASN A 1 -2.04 -16.07 34.58
CA ASN A 1 -0.92 -15.87 33.66
C ASN A 1 0.00 -14.77 34.20
N LYS A 2 1.33 -15.02 34.14
CA LYS A 2 2.34 -14.02 34.50
C LYS A 2 2.90 -13.25 33.33
N LEU A 3 2.51 -13.63 32.10
CA LEU A 3 3.00 -13.06 30.85
C LEU A 3 1.83 -12.59 29.96
N LYS A 4 2.03 -11.46 29.29
CA LYS A 4 1.19 -10.96 28.21
C LYS A 4 2.06 -10.60 27.01
N PHE A 5 1.47 -10.63 25.82
CA PHE A 5 2.17 -10.38 24.57
C PHE A 5 1.46 -9.28 23.81
N ILE A 6 2.22 -8.31 23.35
CA ILE A 6 1.77 -7.28 22.41
C ILE A 6 2.65 -7.40 21.17
N THR A 7 2.03 -7.39 19.99
CA THR A 7 2.77 -7.20 18.74
C THR A 7 2.79 -5.71 18.41
N LEU A 8 3.94 -5.11 18.59
CA LEU A 8 4.17 -3.72 18.20
C LEU A 8 4.56 -3.64 16.72
N ARG A 9 4.03 -2.66 16.00
CA ARG A 9 4.32 -2.42 14.60
C ARG A 9 4.73 -0.97 14.37
N ASP A 10 5.76 -0.78 13.58
CA ASP A 10 6.12 0.51 13.01
C ASP A 10 6.29 0.41 11.48
N SER A 11 6.87 1.42 10.84
CA SER A 11 7.11 1.44 9.39
C SER A 11 8.16 0.42 8.94
N SER A 12 9.05 -0.02 9.80
CA SER A 12 10.13 -0.94 9.47
C SER A 12 9.68 -2.40 9.52
N THR A 13 9.06 -2.81 10.64
CA THR A 13 8.70 -4.20 10.90
C THR A 13 7.66 -4.33 12.03
N ILE A 14 7.48 -5.57 12.48
CA ILE A 14 6.78 -5.91 13.71
C ILE A 14 7.77 -6.50 14.71
N ILE A 15 7.49 -6.33 16.00
CA ILE A 15 8.23 -7.00 17.07
C ILE A 15 7.28 -7.47 18.17
N GLN A 16 7.55 -8.64 18.73
CA GLN A 16 6.85 -9.15 19.91
C GLN A 16 7.35 -8.44 21.15
N CYS A 17 6.45 -7.92 21.95
CA CYS A 17 6.74 -7.32 23.26
C CYS A 17 6.19 -8.23 24.35
N VAL A 18 7.07 -8.67 25.25
CA VAL A 18 6.72 -9.56 26.36
C VAL A 18 6.61 -8.73 27.63
N ILE A 19 5.42 -8.71 28.20
CA ILE A 19 5.09 -7.98 29.44
C ILE A 19 5.03 -8.99 30.56
N GLU A 20 6.01 -8.91 31.46
CA GLU A 20 6.09 -9.76 32.64
C GLU A 20 5.56 -9.03 33.85
N LYS A 21 4.62 -9.66 34.59
CA LYS A 21 3.97 -9.07 35.75
C LYS A 21 4.97 -8.63 36.83
N ASP A 22 5.97 -9.46 37.06
CA ASP A 22 6.99 -9.25 38.09
C ASP A 22 7.97 -8.10 37.74
N ILE A 23 8.02 -7.69 36.47
CA ILE A 23 8.86 -6.58 35.96
C ILE A 23 8.10 -5.26 35.94
N VAL A 24 6.91 -5.25 35.30
CA VAL A 24 6.15 -4.00 35.09
C VAL A 24 5.25 -3.64 36.28
N GLY A 25 5.00 -4.56 37.19
CA GLY A 25 4.10 -4.43 38.34
C GLY A 25 2.63 -4.66 37.97
N GLU A 26 1.81 -4.91 38.98
CA GLU A 26 0.39 -5.32 38.88
C GLU A 26 -0.44 -4.33 38.07
N GLN A 27 -0.28 -3.04 38.36
CA GLN A 27 -1.10 -1.99 37.76
C GLN A 27 -0.88 -1.90 36.22
N LYS A 28 0.37 -1.87 35.77
CA LYS A 28 0.71 -1.85 34.33
C LYS A 28 0.39 -3.17 33.65
N PHE A 29 0.65 -4.28 34.32
CA PHE A 29 0.28 -5.59 33.80
C PHE A 29 -1.23 -5.69 33.54
N THR A 30 -2.07 -5.19 34.43
CA THR A 30 -3.53 -5.17 34.28
C THR A 30 -3.94 -4.17 33.17
N SER A 31 -3.27 -3.02 33.04
CA SER A 31 -3.59 -2.03 32.00
C SER A 31 -3.33 -2.57 30.60
N ALA A 32 -2.43 -3.52 30.42
CA ALA A 32 -2.17 -4.16 29.14
C ALA A 32 -3.40 -4.93 28.58
N ASP A 33 -4.33 -5.38 29.41
CA ASP A 33 -5.59 -6.00 28.96
C ASP A 33 -6.54 -5.02 28.26
N LYS A 34 -6.38 -3.73 28.53
CA LYS A 34 -7.22 -2.67 27.97
C LYS A 34 -6.67 -2.12 26.64
N VAL A 35 -5.46 -2.53 26.27
CA VAL A 35 -4.84 -2.11 25.01
C VAL A 35 -5.56 -2.81 23.86
N GLN A 36 -6.21 -2.01 23.02
CA GLN A 36 -6.93 -2.52 21.86
C GLN A 36 -6.00 -2.58 20.63
N MET A 37 -6.43 -3.34 19.61
CA MET A 37 -5.73 -3.42 18.33
C MET A 37 -5.63 -2.03 17.69
N GLU A 38 -4.47 -1.71 17.15
CA GLU A 38 -4.14 -0.42 16.53
C GLU A 38 -4.08 0.78 17.50
N ALA A 39 -4.05 0.54 18.81
CA ALA A 39 -3.67 1.57 19.77
C ALA A 39 -2.20 1.97 19.59
N SER A 40 -1.88 3.23 19.86
CA SER A 40 -0.51 3.75 19.78
C SER A 40 0.18 3.61 21.13
N LEU A 41 1.36 2.99 21.12
CA LEU A 41 2.13 2.69 22.32
C LEU A 41 3.55 3.22 22.22
N GLU A 42 4.08 3.69 23.35
CA GLU A 42 5.49 3.86 23.59
C GLU A 42 5.96 2.73 24.50
N ILE A 43 7.00 1.99 24.10
CA ILE A 43 7.49 0.82 24.82
C ILE A 43 8.97 0.99 25.12
N HIS A 44 9.33 0.83 26.39
CA HIS A 44 10.70 0.79 26.86
C HIS A 44 11.05 -0.63 27.33
N GLY A 45 12.16 -1.17 26.83
CA GLY A 45 12.56 -2.53 27.17
C GLY A 45 13.93 -2.91 26.64
N THR A 46 14.26 -4.18 26.77
CA THR A 46 15.51 -4.75 26.30
C THR A 46 15.21 -5.74 25.18
N ILE A 47 15.87 -5.59 24.03
CA ILE A 47 15.78 -6.54 22.92
C ILE A 47 16.48 -7.84 23.33
N LYS A 48 15.80 -8.94 23.15
CA LYS A 48 16.33 -10.30 23.35
C LYS A 48 16.16 -11.12 22.07
N GLN A 49 17.11 -11.98 21.79
CA GLN A 49 16.96 -13.00 20.75
C GLN A 49 16.11 -14.14 21.29
N ASP A 50 15.02 -14.47 20.62
CA ASP A 50 14.21 -15.67 20.88
C ASP A 50 13.75 -16.26 19.53
N PRO A 51 14.24 -17.45 19.16
CA PRO A 51 13.86 -18.11 17.91
C PRO A 51 12.35 -18.41 17.78
N ARG A 52 11.60 -18.39 18.89
CA ARG A 52 10.13 -18.60 18.88
C ARG A 52 9.38 -17.32 18.55
N ALA A 53 10.00 -16.16 18.71
CA ALA A 53 9.40 -14.88 18.35
C ALA A 53 9.25 -14.78 16.82
N PRO A 54 8.18 -14.13 16.29
CA PRO A 54 7.90 -14.06 14.85
C PRO A 54 9.03 -13.52 13.98
N THR A 55 9.91 -12.69 14.55
CA THR A 55 11.06 -12.07 13.87
C THR A 55 12.41 -12.60 14.36
N GLY A 56 12.40 -13.61 15.25
CA GLY A 56 13.61 -14.09 15.94
C GLY A 56 14.08 -13.21 17.11
N TYR A 57 13.38 -12.09 17.34
CA TYR A 57 13.66 -11.14 18.41
C TYR A 57 12.39 -10.70 19.10
N GLU A 58 12.50 -10.35 20.39
CA GLU A 58 11.43 -9.80 21.21
C GLU A 58 11.93 -8.66 22.09
N ILE A 59 11.02 -7.82 22.58
CA ILE A 59 11.29 -6.82 23.60
C ILE A 59 10.81 -7.36 24.95
N SER A 60 11.72 -7.55 25.90
CA SER A 60 11.36 -7.69 27.31
C SER A 60 10.99 -6.31 27.85
N VAL A 61 9.70 -6.08 28.05
CA VAL A 61 9.15 -4.77 28.40
C VAL A 61 9.47 -4.43 29.85
N LYS A 62 10.08 -3.27 30.06
CA LYS A 62 10.32 -2.68 31.40
C LYS A 62 9.24 -1.67 31.74
N ASP A 63 8.77 -0.94 30.74
CA ASP A 63 7.72 0.05 30.86
C ASP A 63 7.00 0.27 29.53
N PHE A 64 5.74 0.73 29.57
CA PHE A 64 5.01 1.17 28.40
C PHE A 64 3.97 2.23 28.74
N THR A 65 3.65 3.05 27.76
CA THR A 65 2.62 4.09 27.84
C THR A 65 1.68 3.97 26.66
N VAL A 66 0.38 4.04 26.89
CA VAL A 66 -0.63 4.18 25.85
C VAL A 66 -0.70 5.65 25.45
N VAL A 67 -0.18 5.97 24.27
CA VAL A 67 -0.17 7.34 23.73
C VAL A 67 -1.53 7.69 23.15
N GLY A 68 -2.17 6.73 22.49
CA GLY A 68 -3.52 6.87 21.93
C GLY A 68 -4.27 5.56 21.99
N SER A 69 -5.50 5.61 22.50
CA SER A 69 -6.43 4.48 22.43
C SER A 69 -6.99 4.36 21.01
N SER A 70 -7.45 3.15 20.67
CA SER A 70 -8.24 2.91 19.45
C SER A 70 -9.63 2.43 19.81
N ASP A 71 -10.56 2.61 18.86
CA ASP A 71 -11.85 1.97 18.89
C ASP A 71 -11.76 0.50 18.45
N SER A 72 -12.90 -0.21 18.43
CA SER A 72 -12.96 -1.57 17.94
C SER A 72 -12.50 -1.65 16.48
N PHE A 73 -11.42 -2.39 16.22
CA PHE A 73 -10.85 -2.52 14.89
C PHE A 73 -11.73 -3.49 14.06
N PRO A 74 -12.27 -3.05 12.90
CA PRO A 74 -13.32 -3.80 12.21
C PRO A 74 -12.82 -5.01 11.42
N ILE A 75 -11.52 -5.08 11.11
CA ILE A 75 -10.96 -6.14 10.26
C ILE A 75 -10.60 -7.37 11.10
N ASN A 76 -11.23 -8.49 10.78
CA ASN A 76 -10.99 -9.81 11.35
C ASN A 76 -10.36 -10.76 10.32
N LYS A 77 -10.09 -12.02 10.70
CA LYS A 77 -9.43 -13.01 9.83
C LYS A 77 -10.25 -13.43 8.61
N ASP A 78 -11.56 -13.45 8.70
CA ASP A 78 -12.47 -14.06 7.73
C ASP A 78 -13.32 -13.01 6.99
N GLN A 79 -12.75 -11.87 6.66
CA GLN A 79 -13.44 -10.81 5.94
C GLN A 79 -13.39 -11.03 4.42
N SER A 80 -14.48 -10.67 3.72
CA SER A 80 -14.53 -10.71 2.26
C SER A 80 -13.60 -9.67 1.63
N VAL A 81 -13.22 -9.89 0.38
CA VAL A 81 -12.36 -8.94 -0.36
C VAL A 81 -13.07 -7.60 -0.54
N GLU A 82 -14.38 -7.60 -0.76
CA GLU A 82 -15.19 -6.39 -0.88
C GLU A 82 -15.14 -5.57 0.42
N PHE A 83 -15.39 -6.21 1.57
CA PHE A 83 -15.29 -5.54 2.87
C PHE A 83 -13.91 -4.96 3.12
N LEU A 84 -12.85 -5.69 2.77
CA LEU A 84 -11.47 -5.23 2.90
C LEU A 84 -11.18 -4.05 1.97
N ALA A 85 -11.74 -4.05 0.75
CA ALA A 85 -11.59 -2.95 -0.20
C ALA A 85 -12.31 -1.68 0.28
N ASP A 86 -13.51 -1.81 0.85
CA ASP A 86 -14.26 -0.69 1.44
C ASP A 86 -13.56 -0.10 2.67
N ASN A 87 -12.82 -0.95 3.41
CA ASN A 87 -12.00 -0.56 4.55
C ASN A 87 -10.51 -0.47 4.20
N ARG A 88 -10.16 -0.11 2.98
CA ARG A 88 -8.77 -0.09 2.47
C ARG A 88 -7.82 0.72 3.33
N HIS A 89 -8.24 1.85 3.86
CA HIS A 89 -7.46 2.71 4.74
C HIS A 89 -6.96 2.00 6.01
N LEU A 90 -7.69 1.00 6.49
CA LEU A 90 -7.28 0.11 7.59
C LEU A 90 -6.54 -1.13 7.06
N TRP A 91 -7.02 -1.71 5.95
CA TRP A 91 -6.42 -2.91 5.37
C TRP A 91 -4.97 -2.72 4.94
N LEU A 92 -4.59 -1.52 4.46
CA LEU A 92 -3.21 -1.18 4.10
C LEU A 92 -2.20 -1.43 5.22
N ARG A 93 -2.64 -1.39 6.49
CA ARG A 93 -1.81 -1.66 7.67
C ARG A 93 -1.48 -3.13 7.88
N SER A 94 -2.17 -4.05 7.17
CA SER A 94 -1.91 -5.48 7.25
C SER A 94 -0.52 -5.81 6.69
N ARG A 95 0.13 -6.84 7.26
CA ARG A 95 1.46 -7.31 6.81
C ARG A 95 1.49 -7.62 5.32
N LYS A 96 0.42 -8.26 4.81
CA LYS A 96 0.29 -8.59 3.38
C LYS A 96 0.26 -7.34 2.51
N MET A 97 -0.59 -6.37 2.84
CA MET A 97 -0.72 -5.15 2.02
C MET A 97 0.51 -4.27 2.11
N THR A 98 1.11 -4.14 3.29
CA THR A 98 2.39 -3.43 3.45
C THR A 98 3.50 -4.07 2.59
N ALA A 99 3.59 -5.40 2.56
CA ALA A 99 4.54 -6.11 1.69
C ALA A 99 4.26 -5.85 0.20
N VAL A 100 2.99 -5.92 -0.22
CA VAL A 100 2.57 -5.62 -1.60
C VAL A 100 2.96 -4.20 -2.00
N LEU A 101 2.73 -3.20 -1.13
CA LEU A 101 3.09 -1.82 -1.41
C LEU A 101 4.60 -1.61 -1.53
N LYS A 102 5.40 -2.26 -0.66
CA LYS A 102 6.87 -2.22 -0.73
C LYS A 102 7.38 -2.86 -2.04
N ILE A 103 6.87 -4.03 -2.41
CA ILE A 103 7.22 -4.70 -3.67
C ILE A 103 6.84 -3.82 -4.87
N ARG A 104 5.62 -3.26 -4.88
CA ARG A 104 5.18 -2.35 -5.94
C ARG A 104 6.14 -1.16 -6.10
N SER A 105 6.50 -0.50 -5.00
CA SER A 105 7.45 0.61 -5.01
C SER A 105 8.80 0.21 -5.58
N THR A 106 9.31 -0.96 -5.18
CA THR A 106 10.59 -1.49 -5.70
C THR A 106 10.51 -1.77 -7.20
N VAL A 107 9.40 -2.37 -7.68
CA VAL A 107 9.21 -2.65 -9.11
C VAL A 107 9.20 -1.35 -9.93
N PHE A 108 8.48 -0.31 -9.48
CA PHE A 108 8.46 0.97 -10.18
C PHE A 108 9.86 1.61 -10.25
N GLY A 109 10.56 1.63 -9.12
CA GLY A 109 11.94 2.13 -9.09
C GLY A 109 12.89 1.36 -10.00
N ALA A 110 12.77 0.03 -10.06
CA ALA A 110 13.59 -0.82 -10.91
C ALA A 110 13.33 -0.57 -12.41
N ILE A 111 12.07 -0.36 -12.81
CA ILE A 111 11.72 -0.03 -14.20
C ILE A 111 12.29 1.35 -14.55
N ASP A 112 12.09 2.36 -13.70
CA ASP A 112 12.62 3.70 -13.89
C ASP A 112 14.14 3.70 -14.02
N GLU A 113 14.83 3.05 -13.09
CA GLU A 113 16.30 2.94 -13.10
C GLU A 113 16.80 2.27 -14.37
N TYR A 114 16.17 1.15 -14.78
CA TYR A 114 16.54 0.43 -16.00
C TYR A 114 16.47 1.33 -17.23
N PHE A 115 15.36 2.01 -17.44
CA PHE A 115 15.19 2.86 -18.62
C PHE A 115 16.13 4.05 -18.62
N ARG A 116 16.32 4.72 -17.48
CA ARG A 116 17.26 5.86 -17.36
C ARG A 116 18.71 5.42 -17.63
N GLN A 117 19.15 4.28 -17.13
CA GLN A 117 20.49 3.74 -17.39
C GLN A 117 20.72 3.38 -18.87
N HIS A 118 19.65 3.11 -19.63
CA HIS A 118 19.72 2.84 -21.08
C HIS A 118 19.49 4.07 -21.94
N GLY A 119 19.46 5.26 -21.36
CA GLY A 119 19.35 6.53 -22.06
C GLY A 119 17.94 6.88 -22.51
N PHE A 120 16.92 6.32 -21.89
CA PHE A 120 15.54 6.70 -22.11
C PHE A 120 15.16 7.90 -21.25
N TYR A 121 14.28 8.75 -21.77
CA TYR A 121 13.65 9.86 -21.08
C TYR A 121 12.25 9.49 -20.63
N GLU A 122 11.90 9.78 -19.38
CA GLU A 122 10.52 9.63 -18.90
C GLU A 122 9.66 10.74 -19.52
N TYR A 123 8.55 10.33 -20.18
CA TYR A 123 7.62 11.24 -20.83
C TYR A 123 6.18 10.87 -20.48
N HIS A 124 5.40 11.85 -20.02
CA HIS A 124 4.01 11.64 -19.65
C HIS A 124 3.07 12.33 -20.61
N SER A 125 2.01 11.62 -21.00
CA SER A 125 0.88 12.20 -21.72
C SER A 125 -0.15 12.77 -20.73
N PRO A 126 -1.02 13.70 -21.17
CA PRO A 126 -2.22 14.04 -20.41
C PRO A 126 -3.11 12.83 -20.17
N ILE A 127 -3.75 12.78 -18.99
CA ILE A 127 -4.76 11.76 -18.69
C ILE A 127 -6.11 12.10 -19.34
N PHE A 128 -6.48 13.37 -19.38
CA PHE A 128 -7.66 13.84 -20.10
C PHE A 128 -7.31 14.03 -21.57
N GLN A 129 -7.95 13.28 -22.44
CA GLN A 129 -7.64 13.24 -23.86
C GLN A 129 -8.92 13.32 -24.70
N SER A 130 -8.81 13.88 -25.89
CA SER A 130 -9.86 13.86 -26.92
C SER A 130 -9.62 12.81 -28.01
N ILE A 131 -8.53 12.06 -27.90
CA ILE A 131 -8.10 11.06 -28.88
C ILE A 131 -8.36 9.65 -28.37
N GLN A 132 -8.58 8.75 -29.31
CA GLN A 132 -8.92 7.34 -29.05
C GLN A 132 -7.80 6.45 -29.58
N CYS A 133 -7.41 5.48 -28.79
CA CYS A 133 -6.52 4.39 -29.20
C CYS A 133 -7.32 3.10 -29.33
N GLU A 134 -6.80 2.13 -30.09
CA GLU A 134 -7.28 0.74 -30.12
C GLU A 134 -8.81 0.58 -30.26
N GLY A 135 -9.42 1.26 -31.23
CA GLY A 135 -10.82 1.06 -31.60
C GLY A 135 -11.87 1.80 -30.78
N GLY A 136 -11.50 2.62 -29.83
CA GLY A 136 -12.31 3.69 -29.21
C GLY A 136 -13.61 3.30 -28.48
N SER A 137 -14.01 2.04 -28.49
CA SER A 137 -15.32 1.61 -27.99
C SER A 137 -15.44 1.51 -26.45
N THR A 138 -14.33 1.64 -25.73
CA THR A 138 -14.23 1.38 -24.30
C THR A 138 -13.60 2.53 -23.53
N LEU A 139 -14.06 3.74 -23.83
CA LEU A 139 -13.60 4.97 -23.21
C LEU A 139 -14.47 5.37 -22.01
N PHE A 140 -13.84 5.86 -20.96
CA PHE A 140 -14.55 6.61 -19.92
C PHE A 140 -14.66 8.07 -20.31
N GLU A 141 -15.86 8.53 -20.69
CA GLU A 141 -16.12 9.94 -20.92
C GLU A 141 -16.16 10.71 -19.59
N VAL A 142 -15.56 11.87 -19.58
CA VAL A 142 -15.48 12.76 -18.43
C VAL A 142 -16.33 14.00 -18.69
N ASP A 143 -17.14 14.39 -17.71
CA ASP A 143 -17.81 15.71 -17.73
C ASP A 143 -16.77 16.81 -17.44
N TYR A 144 -16.35 17.49 -18.52
CA TYR A 144 -15.25 18.45 -18.48
C TYR A 144 -15.73 19.84 -18.88
N PHE A 145 -16.12 20.66 -17.91
CA PHE A 145 -16.49 22.08 -18.10
C PHE A 145 -17.44 22.36 -19.27
N LYS A 146 -18.44 21.55 -19.52
CA LYS A 146 -19.38 21.59 -20.66
C LYS A 146 -18.77 21.22 -22.03
N GLN A 147 -17.50 20.82 -22.09
CA GLN A 147 -16.86 20.29 -23.29
C GLN A 147 -17.14 18.79 -23.40
N LYS A 148 -17.66 18.35 -24.53
CA LYS A 148 -17.88 16.92 -24.83
C LYS A 148 -16.66 16.30 -25.51
N GLY A 149 -16.58 14.96 -25.45
CA GLY A 149 -15.53 14.21 -26.10
C GLY A 149 -14.18 14.27 -25.39
N VAL A 150 -14.21 14.45 -24.07
CA VAL A 150 -13.04 14.32 -23.20
C VAL A 150 -13.13 12.98 -22.48
N PHE A 151 -12.06 12.20 -22.58
CA PHE A 151 -12.00 10.83 -22.06
C PHE A 151 -10.77 10.62 -21.18
N LEU A 152 -10.82 9.61 -20.32
CA LEU A 152 -9.63 9.11 -19.64
C LEU A 152 -8.76 8.32 -20.62
N SER A 153 -7.46 8.48 -20.51
CA SER A 153 -6.46 7.87 -21.40
C SER A 153 -6.51 6.34 -21.38
N GLN A 154 -6.59 5.72 -22.54
CA GLN A 154 -6.44 4.27 -22.72
C GLN A 154 -4.98 3.84 -22.84
N SER A 155 -4.15 4.70 -23.43
CA SER A 155 -2.74 4.48 -23.69
C SER A 155 -2.04 5.82 -23.90
N TRP A 156 -0.78 5.82 -23.66
CA TRP A 156 0.15 6.91 -23.88
C TRP A 156 0.58 7.04 -25.36
N GLN A 157 0.37 6.02 -26.17
CA GLN A 157 0.92 5.83 -27.51
C GLN A 157 0.82 7.06 -28.42
N LEU A 158 -0.36 7.62 -28.62
CA LEU A 158 -0.56 8.72 -29.57
C LEU A 158 0.13 10.03 -29.20
N TYR A 159 0.49 10.18 -27.91
CA TYR A 159 1.35 11.28 -27.45
C TYR A 159 2.83 10.92 -27.54
N ALA A 160 3.17 9.63 -27.44
CA ALA A 160 4.53 9.15 -27.57
C ALA A 160 5.05 9.28 -28.99
N GLU A 161 4.21 8.99 -30.00
CA GLU A 161 4.60 9.05 -31.41
C GLU A 161 5.22 10.40 -31.83
N PRO A 162 4.66 11.58 -31.53
CA PRO A 162 5.36 12.83 -31.77
C PRO A 162 6.55 13.07 -30.85
N ALA A 163 6.56 12.58 -29.64
CA ALA A 163 7.64 12.81 -28.69
C ALA A 163 8.95 12.07 -29.06
N ILE A 164 8.87 10.91 -29.73
CA ILE A 164 10.06 10.19 -30.18
C ILE A 164 10.87 10.97 -31.24
N PHE A 165 10.23 11.86 -32.00
CA PHE A 165 10.96 12.73 -32.93
C PHE A 165 11.78 13.82 -32.26
N ALA A 166 11.49 14.10 -30.97
CA ALA A 166 12.27 15.06 -30.15
C ALA A 166 13.27 14.38 -29.23
N LEU A 167 12.90 13.24 -28.65
CA LEU A 167 13.66 12.58 -27.57
C LEU A 167 14.22 11.21 -27.97
N GLU A 168 13.81 10.64 -29.09
CA GLU A 168 14.22 9.34 -29.64
C GLU A 168 13.83 8.15 -28.74
N LYS A 169 14.34 8.09 -27.51
CA LYS A 169 14.08 7.02 -26.55
C LYS A 169 13.26 7.55 -25.39
N ILE A 170 12.04 7.10 -25.28
CA ILE A 170 11.13 7.51 -24.20
C ILE A 170 10.46 6.32 -23.57
N TYR A 171 10.04 6.49 -22.32
CA TYR A 171 9.22 5.53 -21.58
C TYR A 171 8.25 6.24 -20.67
N THR A 172 7.26 5.52 -20.19
CA THR A 172 6.33 5.99 -19.17
C THR A 172 5.94 4.89 -18.19
N ILE A 173 5.57 5.27 -16.98
CA ILE A 173 4.79 4.46 -16.06
C ILE A 173 3.58 5.30 -15.68
N SER A 174 2.46 5.08 -16.35
CA SER A 174 1.27 5.91 -16.22
C SER A 174 -0.02 5.10 -16.06
N PRO A 175 -1.07 5.67 -15.45
CA PRO A 175 -2.36 5.01 -15.38
C PRO A 175 -3.02 4.97 -16.75
N SER A 176 -3.65 3.83 -17.05
CA SER A 176 -4.46 3.59 -18.25
C SER A 176 -5.86 3.12 -17.85
N PHE A 177 -6.86 3.53 -18.60
CA PHE A 177 -8.27 3.33 -18.29
C PHE A 177 -8.99 2.66 -19.45
N ARG A 178 -9.71 1.57 -19.17
CA ARG A 178 -10.53 0.87 -20.16
C ARG A 178 -11.92 0.59 -19.60
N ALA A 179 -12.96 1.13 -20.22
CA ALA A 179 -14.35 0.97 -19.78
C ALA A 179 -14.94 -0.39 -20.19
N GLU A 180 -14.16 -1.45 -20.02
CA GLU A 180 -14.55 -2.81 -20.38
C GLU A 180 -15.17 -3.52 -19.18
N LYS A 181 -16.37 -4.09 -19.38
CA LYS A 181 -17.00 -4.97 -18.41
C LYS A 181 -16.37 -6.36 -18.50
N SER A 182 -15.39 -6.64 -17.64
CA SER A 182 -14.79 -7.97 -17.59
C SER A 182 -15.30 -8.77 -16.39
N LYS A 183 -15.49 -10.07 -16.60
CA LYS A 183 -15.82 -11.05 -15.54
C LYS A 183 -14.57 -11.73 -14.97
N THR A 184 -13.38 -11.35 -15.41
CA THR A 184 -12.13 -11.96 -14.96
C THR A 184 -11.46 -11.11 -13.88
N SER A 185 -10.78 -11.75 -12.94
CA SER A 185 -10.03 -11.09 -11.87
C SER A 185 -8.73 -10.41 -12.34
N ARG A 186 -8.37 -10.56 -13.62
CA ARG A 186 -7.12 -10.03 -14.20
C ARG A 186 -7.30 -8.76 -15.02
N HIS A 187 -8.53 -8.45 -15.43
CA HIS A 187 -8.83 -7.25 -16.20
C HIS A 187 -9.39 -6.19 -15.27
N LEU A 188 -8.66 -5.11 -15.12
CA LEU A 188 -9.04 -3.94 -14.34
C LEU A 188 -9.43 -2.81 -15.29
N THR A 189 -10.39 -2.00 -14.87
CA THR A 189 -10.77 -0.76 -15.60
C THR A 189 -9.74 0.35 -15.46
N GLU A 190 -8.86 0.23 -14.45
CA GLU A 190 -7.72 1.11 -14.21
C GLU A 190 -6.50 0.24 -13.87
N TYR A 191 -5.39 0.48 -14.54
CA TYR A 191 -4.12 -0.20 -14.26
C TYR A 191 -2.94 0.72 -14.59
N TRP A 192 -1.79 0.41 -14.06
CA TRP A 192 -0.55 1.11 -14.38
C TRP A 192 0.14 0.42 -15.55
N HIS A 193 0.39 1.18 -16.58
CA HIS A 193 0.99 0.72 -17.83
C HIS A 193 2.45 1.18 -17.89
N ALA A 194 3.37 0.25 -18.08
CA ALA A 194 4.76 0.55 -18.38
C ALA A 194 4.98 0.35 -19.88
N GLU A 195 5.23 1.40 -20.58
CA GLU A 195 5.41 1.45 -22.04
C GLU A 195 6.75 2.07 -22.42
#